data_5e11a77f7b47a9519e3af48aa7c1324c
#
_entry.id   5e11a77f7b47a9519e3af48aa7c1324c
#
_cell.length_a   1.000
_cell.length_b   1.000
_cell.length_c   1.000
_cell.angle_alpha   90.00
_cell.angle_beta   90.00
_cell.angle_gamma   90.00
#
_symmetry.space_group_name_H-M   'P 1'
#
loop_
_entity.id
_entity.type
_entity.pdbx_description
1 polymer ?
#
loop_
_entity_poly.entity_id
_entity_poly.type
_entity_poly.pdbx_seq_one_letter_code
_entity_poly.pdbx_strand_id
1 'polypeptide(L)'
;MSPFLPGIRPALTAALLAFAGAAASQAEVGLASTRGVTDPFRHVQALQDIATANGGNRAAGTSGYDRSADYVADQLRGAGYQVRLEEFTFPYSEERSPPALVLGPAGPDPFATPREALRSLSNSGSGDVTAPLRSVDLGLAESLQPGSTSGCEREDFTGFAAGEIALVRRGTCPFQAKVENAQAAGAVGVIIMNQGIEGQTDVFTGRLSTPAAIPVLSVTTEMGRRLAAAAQSATPATVRVKVDVETGARSTRNVIADRGGTGGAYVVVGGHLDSVPEGPGMNDNASGSAAVLEAALRLAREPATAMPIRFAFWGAEERGLIGSRHHVGALPEDERRRIALYINLDMVGSPNFARFIHVIEENKTDLAAATVQALKGYFDERSLATEERTGYRRGFGSDDASFAAAGVPTIGLFTGASGAKNAAQAERFGGTAEKPFDPCYHQACDTTGNVDPLVLGQITDALTEVLRRLPPPPSGR
;
A
#
# COMPACT_ATOMS: atom_id res chain seq x y z
N MET A 1 70.48 -0.78 -49.93
CA MET A 1 71.27 0.44 -50.18
C MET A 1 70.38 1.63 -49.79
N SER A 2 70.66 2.21 -48.61
CA SER A 2 70.21 3.56 -48.27
C SER A 2 70.91 4.60 -49.14
N PRO A 3 70.42 5.85 -49.20
CA PRO A 3 70.58 6.82 -48.10
C PRO A 3 69.42 7.80 -47.90
N PHE A 4 69.20 8.15 -46.71
CA PHE A 4 69.23 9.39 -45.91
C PHE A 4 69.01 10.75 -46.60
N LEU A 5 68.09 11.52 -45.98
CA LEU A 5 68.09 12.90 -45.42
C LEU A 5 67.08 13.89 -46.00
N PRO A 6 66.80 15.03 -45.36
CA PRO A 6 66.32 15.28 -44.04
C PRO A 6 65.04 16.19 -43.96
N GLY A 7 64.52 16.34 -42.74
CA GLY A 7 63.33 17.01 -42.38
C GLY A 7 63.19 18.51 -42.65
N ILE A 8 61.89 18.90 -42.69
CA ILE A 8 61.43 20.24 -42.43
C ILE A 8 60.26 20.16 -41.46
N ARG A 9 60.42 20.77 -40.31
CA ARG A 9 59.34 21.02 -39.37
C ARG A 9 58.60 22.28 -39.76
N PRO A 10 57.27 22.34 -39.80
CA PRO A 10 56.54 23.58 -39.65
C PRO A 10 56.10 23.76 -38.20
N ALA A 11 56.33 24.96 -37.68
CA ALA A 11 55.83 25.46 -36.42
C ALA A 11 54.29 25.59 -36.46
N LEU A 12 53.60 24.92 -35.56
CA LEU A 12 52.20 25.17 -35.30
C LEU A 12 52.08 26.31 -34.27
N THR A 13 51.60 27.42 -34.75
CA THR A 13 51.11 28.53 -33.93
C THR A 13 49.82 28.13 -33.26
N ALA A 14 49.83 28.02 -31.94
CA ALA A 14 48.62 27.83 -31.16
C ALA A 14 47.81 29.11 -31.05
N ALA A 15 46.63 29.16 -31.71
CA ALA A 15 45.64 30.19 -31.51
C ALA A 15 44.79 29.79 -30.27
N LEU A 16 44.96 30.49 -29.15
CA LEU A 16 44.07 30.44 -28.02
C LEU A 16 42.75 31.10 -28.41
N LEU A 17 41.71 30.28 -28.61
CA LEU A 17 40.34 30.74 -28.61
C LEU A 17 39.84 30.73 -27.13
N ALA A 18 39.72 31.90 -26.56
CA ALA A 18 39.08 32.11 -25.27
C ALA A 18 37.55 31.89 -25.44
N PHE A 19 37.05 30.75 -24.98
CA PHE A 19 35.63 30.54 -24.74
C PHE A 19 35.28 31.20 -23.41
N ALA A 20 34.59 32.32 -23.46
CA ALA A 20 33.92 32.91 -22.33
C ALA A 20 32.77 31.95 -21.91
N GLY A 21 33.01 31.08 -20.96
CA GLY A 21 31.98 30.31 -20.30
C GLY A 21 31.12 31.23 -19.45
N ALA A 22 29.85 31.38 -19.83
CA ALA A 22 28.83 31.92 -18.95
C ALA A 22 28.67 30.96 -17.78
N ALA A 23 29.25 31.30 -16.64
CA ALA A 23 28.97 30.63 -15.37
C ALA A 23 27.52 30.96 -15.00
N ALA A 24 26.63 29.99 -15.21
CA ALA A 24 25.33 29.97 -14.56
C ALA A 24 25.60 29.91 -13.05
N SER A 25 25.35 31.02 -12.35
CA SER A 25 25.34 31.06 -10.91
C SER A 25 24.21 30.13 -10.44
N GLN A 26 24.56 28.93 -10.00
CA GLN A 26 23.71 28.17 -9.09
C GLN A 26 23.63 29.04 -7.83
N ALA A 27 22.48 29.66 -7.63
CA ALA A 27 22.14 30.23 -6.36
C ALA A 27 22.15 29.06 -5.37
N GLU A 28 23.22 28.97 -4.58
CA GLU A 28 23.20 28.23 -3.33
C GLU A 28 22.10 28.87 -2.47
N VAL A 29 20.91 28.24 -2.50
CA VAL A 29 19.92 28.46 -1.47
C VAL A 29 20.58 27.98 -0.19
N GLY A 30 21.08 28.93 0.57
CA GLY A 30 21.73 28.70 1.85
C GLY A 30 20.82 27.83 2.71
N LEU A 31 21.24 26.60 2.94
CA LEU A 31 20.76 25.77 4.02
C LEU A 31 21.06 26.58 5.31
N ALA A 32 20.06 27.32 5.78
CA ALA A 32 20.07 27.88 7.11
C ALA A 32 20.30 26.70 8.05
N SER A 33 21.48 26.69 8.66
CA SER A 33 21.88 25.74 9.69
C SER A 33 20.83 25.75 10.80
N THR A 34 19.84 24.86 10.72
CA THR A 34 18.88 24.62 11.78
C THR A 34 19.55 23.74 12.82
N ARG A 35 20.20 24.37 13.79
CA ARG A 35 20.65 23.69 15.00
C ARG A 35 19.46 22.97 15.63
N GLY A 36 19.45 21.65 15.55
CA GLY A 36 18.52 20.78 16.28
C GLY A 36 17.34 20.19 15.49
N VAL A 37 17.26 20.35 14.16
CA VAL A 37 16.28 19.65 13.35
C VAL A 37 16.76 18.21 13.18
N THR A 38 16.04 17.27 13.79
CA THR A 38 16.24 15.86 13.59
C THR A 38 15.66 15.48 12.22
N ASP A 39 16.33 14.60 11.51
CA ASP A 39 15.98 14.19 10.14
C ASP A 39 15.01 13.00 10.19
N PRO A 40 13.78 13.08 9.63
CA PRO A 40 12.87 11.94 9.59
C PRO A 40 13.44 10.73 8.82
N PHE A 41 14.35 10.96 7.88
CA PHE A 41 14.98 9.90 7.10
C PHE A 41 15.79 8.91 7.95
N ARG A 42 16.31 9.33 9.12
CA ARG A 42 16.97 8.42 10.07
C ARG A 42 16.04 7.31 10.56
N HIS A 43 14.74 7.61 10.69
CA HIS A 43 13.74 6.60 11.07
C HIS A 43 13.45 5.63 9.93
N VAL A 44 13.41 6.13 8.69
CA VAL A 44 13.32 5.28 7.50
C VAL A 44 14.51 4.33 7.43
N GLN A 45 15.73 4.83 7.69
CA GLN A 45 16.94 3.99 7.72
C GLN A 45 16.87 2.93 8.83
N ALA A 46 16.44 3.29 10.03
CA ALA A 46 16.30 2.34 11.13
C ALA A 46 15.26 1.24 10.80
N LEU A 47 14.15 1.59 10.17
CA LEU A 47 13.12 0.63 9.73
C LEU A 47 13.62 -0.25 8.59
N GLN A 48 14.47 0.27 7.69
CA GLN A 48 15.15 -0.54 6.67
C GLN A 48 16.09 -1.57 7.31
N ASP A 49 16.88 -1.15 8.29
CA ASP A 49 17.80 -2.05 8.98
C ASP A 49 17.04 -3.16 9.72
N ILE A 50 15.90 -2.82 10.33
CA ILE A 50 15.00 -3.79 10.96
C ILE A 50 14.45 -4.76 9.91
N ALA A 51 13.93 -4.29 8.77
CA ALA A 51 13.44 -5.14 7.71
C ALA A 51 14.53 -6.10 7.21
N THR A 52 15.73 -5.59 6.96
CA THR A 52 16.88 -6.36 6.50
C THR A 52 17.26 -7.48 7.46
N ALA A 53 17.24 -7.20 8.77
CA ALA A 53 17.55 -8.18 9.80
C ALA A 53 16.43 -9.21 10.04
N ASN A 54 15.23 -8.99 9.49
CA ASN A 54 14.03 -9.79 9.75
C ASN A 54 13.35 -10.31 8.47
N GLY A 55 14.12 -10.82 7.53
CA GLY A 55 13.59 -11.49 6.33
C GLY A 55 13.17 -10.52 5.21
N GLY A 56 13.62 -9.27 5.26
CA GLY A 56 13.47 -8.28 4.18
C GLY A 56 12.14 -7.53 4.18
N ASN A 57 11.30 -7.70 5.21
CA ASN A 57 10.02 -7.00 5.31
C ASN A 57 9.63 -6.67 6.76
N ARG A 58 8.56 -5.89 6.91
CA ARG A 58 7.96 -5.48 8.18
C ARG A 58 6.47 -5.82 8.22
N ALA A 59 6.09 -6.89 7.52
CA ALA A 59 4.69 -7.28 7.40
C ALA A 59 4.08 -7.64 8.75
N ALA A 60 2.80 -7.30 8.93
CA ALA A 60 2.09 -7.58 10.17
C ALA A 60 2.15 -9.07 10.56
N GLY A 61 2.40 -9.34 11.84
CA GLY A 61 2.55 -10.70 12.36
C GLY A 61 3.91 -11.35 12.08
N THR A 62 4.92 -10.57 11.68
CA THR A 62 6.32 -10.99 11.54
C THR A 62 7.21 -10.33 12.58
N SER A 63 8.41 -10.89 12.78
CA SER A 63 9.42 -10.27 13.65
C SER A 63 9.84 -8.87 13.16
N GLY A 64 9.82 -8.62 11.85
CA GLY A 64 10.09 -7.29 11.29
C GLY A 64 9.11 -6.24 11.76
N TYR A 65 7.82 -6.58 11.78
CA TYR A 65 6.80 -5.69 12.35
C TYR A 65 7.00 -5.48 13.86
N ASP A 66 7.16 -6.57 14.60
CA ASP A 66 7.33 -6.49 16.05
C ASP A 66 8.50 -5.58 16.45
N ARG A 67 9.64 -5.72 15.77
CA ARG A 67 10.81 -4.86 15.98
C ARG A 67 10.57 -3.41 15.57
N SER A 68 9.80 -3.18 14.53
CA SER A 68 9.41 -1.82 14.12
C SER A 68 8.51 -1.16 15.17
N ALA A 69 7.55 -1.90 15.71
CA ALA A 69 6.69 -1.42 16.79
C ALA A 69 7.48 -1.14 18.08
N ASP A 70 8.41 -2.02 18.46
CA ASP A 70 9.32 -1.80 19.60
C ASP A 70 10.18 -0.54 19.38
N TYR A 71 10.77 -0.38 18.19
CA TYR A 71 11.57 0.80 17.86
C TYR A 71 10.78 2.10 18.04
N VAL A 72 9.59 2.18 17.45
CA VAL A 72 8.72 3.36 17.55
C VAL A 72 8.32 3.61 19.01
N ALA A 73 7.91 2.58 19.73
CA ALA A 73 7.53 2.69 21.14
C ALA A 73 8.70 3.19 22.02
N ASP A 74 9.89 2.70 21.77
CA ASP A 74 11.08 3.10 22.55
C ASP A 74 11.51 4.55 22.25
N GLN A 75 11.43 5.01 20.99
CA GLN A 75 11.66 6.41 20.64
C GLN A 75 10.65 7.33 21.37
N LEU A 76 9.38 6.96 21.38
CA LEU A 76 8.34 7.75 22.06
C LEU A 76 8.50 7.74 23.57
N ARG A 77 8.80 6.59 24.19
CA ARG A 77 9.08 6.49 25.64
C ARG A 77 10.31 7.32 26.02
N GLY A 78 11.37 7.25 25.21
CA GLY A 78 12.58 8.04 25.39
C GLY A 78 12.32 9.55 25.31
N ALA A 79 11.29 9.98 24.60
CA ALA A 79 10.83 11.36 24.52
C ALA A 79 9.83 11.75 25.63
N GLY A 80 9.50 10.82 26.54
CA GLY A 80 8.63 11.09 27.70
C GLY A 80 7.14 10.82 27.45
N TYR A 81 6.78 10.20 26.32
CA TYR A 81 5.38 9.80 26.09
C TYR A 81 4.99 8.58 26.92
N GLN A 82 3.73 8.56 27.33
CA GLN A 82 3.09 7.32 27.78
C GLN A 82 2.63 6.54 26.54
N VAL A 83 3.28 5.39 26.31
CA VAL A 83 3.02 4.55 25.14
C VAL A 83 2.16 3.38 25.52
N ARG A 84 1.05 3.20 24.83
CA ARG A 84 0.17 2.03 24.89
C ARG A 84 0.37 1.17 23.64
N LEU A 85 0.58 -0.12 23.85
CA LEU A 85 0.53 -1.12 22.77
C LEU A 85 -0.88 -1.72 22.77
N GLU A 86 -1.57 -1.64 21.66
CA GLU A 86 -2.94 -2.10 21.50
C GLU A 86 -2.93 -3.37 20.66
N GLU A 87 -2.93 -4.52 21.35
CA GLU A 87 -2.83 -5.83 20.72
C GLU A 87 -4.16 -6.26 20.11
N PHE A 88 -4.10 -6.91 18.95
CA PHE A 88 -5.25 -7.51 18.28
C PHE A 88 -4.82 -8.71 17.42
N THR A 89 -5.79 -9.55 17.08
CA THR A 89 -5.59 -10.68 16.17
C THR A 89 -6.21 -10.36 14.79
N PHE A 90 -5.61 -10.91 13.75
CA PHE A 90 -6.11 -10.76 12.39
C PHE A 90 -6.03 -12.07 11.61
N PRO A 91 -6.91 -12.29 10.62
CA PRO A 91 -6.79 -13.41 9.70
C PRO A 91 -5.52 -13.31 8.88
N TYR A 92 -4.69 -14.34 8.95
CA TYR A 92 -3.41 -14.43 8.27
C TYR A 92 -3.49 -15.42 7.12
N SER A 93 -2.95 -15.05 5.97
CA SER A 93 -2.82 -15.93 4.81
C SER A 93 -1.59 -15.51 4.00
N GLU A 94 -0.66 -16.44 3.80
CA GLU A 94 0.56 -16.20 3.04
C GLU A 94 0.96 -17.42 2.23
N GLU A 95 1.42 -17.20 0.99
CA GLU A 95 1.96 -18.26 0.15
C GLU A 95 3.32 -18.72 0.68
N ARG A 96 3.47 -20.05 0.91
CA ARG A 96 4.74 -20.69 1.25
C ARG A 96 5.53 -21.09 0.04
N SER A 97 4.84 -21.42 -1.03
CA SER A 97 5.44 -21.71 -2.34
C SER A 97 4.51 -21.24 -3.47
N PRO A 98 5.08 -20.94 -4.65
CA PRO A 98 4.28 -20.51 -5.80
C PRO A 98 3.15 -21.47 -6.12
N PRO A 99 1.95 -20.96 -6.43
CA PRO A 99 0.85 -21.77 -6.91
C PRO A 99 1.17 -22.37 -8.28
N ALA A 100 0.58 -23.52 -8.59
CA ALA A 100 0.73 -24.16 -9.89
C ALA A 100 -0.62 -24.62 -10.44
N LEU A 101 -0.75 -24.50 -11.75
CA LEU A 101 -1.89 -24.99 -12.53
C LEU A 101 -1.34 -25.75 -13.75
N VAL A 102 -1.71 -27.04 -13.89
CA VAL A 102 -1.27 -27.90 -14.99
C VAL A 102 -2.49 -28.53 -15.64
N LEU A 103 -2.61 -28.38 -16.96
CA LEU A 103 -3.68 -28.96 -17.75
C LEU A 103 -3.18 -30.26 -18.42
N GLY A 104 -3.77 -31.39 -18.10
CA GLY A 104 -3.46 -32.70 -18.70
C GLY A 104 -2.85 -33.71 -17.73
N PRO A 105 -2.60 -34.97 -18.18
CA PRO A 105 -1.94 -35.98 -17.37
C PRO A 105 -0.49 -35.57 -17.06
N ALA A 106 -0.02 -35.91 -15.86
CA ALA A 106 1.29 -35.56 -15.35
C ALA A 106 2.42 -35.93 -16.34
N GLY A 107 3.03 -34.94 -16.96
CA GLY A 107 4.17 -35.00 -17.86
C GLY A 107 4.86 -33.64 -17.92
N PRO A 108 6.01 -33.47 -18.58
CA PRO A 108 6.59 -32.14 -18.79
C PRO A 108 5.57 -31.30 -19.55
N ASP A 109 4.98 -30.35 -18.81
CA ASP A 109 3.82 -29.59 -19.24
C ASP A 109 4.19 -28.59 -20.34
N PRO A 110 3.69 -28.75 -21.59
CA PRO A 110 3.82 -27.69 -22.58
C PRO A 110 2.96 -26.46 -22.22
N PHE A 111 2.20 -26.53 -21.13
CA PHE A 111 1.27 -25.51 -20.67
C PHE A 111 1.51 -25.07 -19.22
N ALA A 112 2.74 -25.25 -18.69
CA ALA A 112 3.08 -24.69 -17.40
C ALA A 112 2.63 -23.22 -17.39
N THR A 113 1.65 -22.94 -16.56
CA THR A 113 0.99 -21.63 -16.56
C THR A 113 1.98 -20.61 -16.02
N PRO A 114 2.35 -19.58 -16.81
CA PRO A 114 3.24 -18.53 -16.32
C PRO A 114 2.67 -17.92 -15.03
N ARG A 115 3.54 -17.54 -14.12
CA ARG A 115 3.15 -16.87 -12.84
C ARG A 115 2.28 -15.64 -13.07
N GLU A 116 2.45 -14.99 -14.21
CA GLU A 116 1.69 -13.81 -14.63
C GLU A 116 0.24 -14.14 -15.00
N ALA A 117 -0.08 -15.43 -15.21
CA ALA A 117 -1.42 -15.88 -15.63
C ALA A 117 -2.25 -16.50 -14.50
N LEU A 118 -1.66 -16.70 -13.29
CA LEU A 118 -2.36 -17.28 -12.14
C LEU A 118 -1.89 -16.69 -10.81
N ARG A 119 -2.78 -16.68 -9.80
CA ARG A 119 -2.48 -16.36 -8.40
C ARG A 119 -3.36 -17.18 -7.47
N SER A 120 -2.89 -17.45 -6.25
CA SER A 120 -3.77 -17.91 -5.19
C SER A 120 -4.64 -16.76 -4.68
N LEU A 121 -5.86 -17.06 -4.22
CA LEU A 121 -6.63 -16.08 -3.46
C LEU A 121 -6.15 -16.05 -2.00
N SER A 122 -6.10 -14.88 -1.39
CA SER A 122 -5.89 -14.77 0.06
C SER A 122 -6.99 -15.55 0.81
N ASN A 123 -6.60 -16.29 1.82
CA ASN A 123 -7.45 -17.25 2.54
C ASN A 123 -7.87 -18.47 1.71
N SER A 124 -7.20 -18.78 0.60
CA SER A 124 -7.31 -20.09 -0.04
C SER A 124 -6.94 -21.21 0.93
N GLY A 125 -7.49 -22.40 0.76
CA GLY A 125 -6.95 -23.59 1.38
C GLY A 125 -5.66 -24.05 0.68
N SER A 126 -4.80 -24.77 1.41
CA SER A 126 -3.68 -25.51 0.83
C SER A 126 -4.18 -26.81 0.22
N GLY A 127 -3.55 -27.23 -0.87
CA GLY A 127 -3.81 -28.52 -1.50
C GLY A 127 -2.98 -28.71 -2.77
N ASP A 128 -2.77 -29.95 -3.12
CA ASP A 128 -2.16 -30.39 -4.39
C ASP A 128 -3.07 -31.46 -4.95
N VAL A 129 -4.03 -31.06 -5.76
CA VAL A 129 -5.14 -31.89 -6.23
C VAL A 129 -5.11 -32.03 -7.75
N THR A 130 -5.35 -33.25 -8.22
CA THR A 130 -5.49 -33.55 -9.65
C THR A 130 -6.83 -34.21 -9.86
N ALA A 131 -7.72 -33.54 -10.64
CA ALA A 131 -9.08 -33.98 -10.80
C ALA A 131 -9.68 -33.51 -12.15
N PRO A 132 -10.79 -34.12 -12.63
CA PRO A 132 -11.52 -33.61 -13.78
C PRO A 132 -11.96 -32.16 -13.55
N LEU A 133 -11.91 -31.37 -14.64
CA LEU A 133 -12.33 -29.97 -14.64
C LEU A 133 -13.77 -29.85 -15.11
N ARG A 134 -14.59 -29.12 -14.36
CA ARG A 134 -15.98 -28.82 -14.72
C ARG A 134 -16.21 -27.32 -14.80
N SER A 135 -16.70 -26.85 -15.95
CA SER A 135 -17.20 -25.48 -16.11
C SER A 135 -18.55 -25.31 -15.43
N VAL A 136 -18.70 -24.22 -14.65
CA VAL A 136 -19.91 -23.91 -13.88
C VAL A 136 -20.48 -22.60 -14.37
N ASP A 137 -21.56 -22.62 -15.09
CA ASP A 137 -22.34 -21.46 -15.62
C ASP A 137 -21.47 -20.28 -16.10
N LEU A 138 -20.45 -20.55 -16.92
CA LEU A 138 -19.48 -19.53 -17.33
C LEU A 138 -20.07 -18.43 -18.20
N GLY A 139 -21.13 -18.71 -18.96
CA GLY A 139 -21.75 -17.75 -19.89
C GLY A 139 -20.76 -17.21 -20.93
N LEU A 140 -19.91 -18.07 -21.49
CA LEU A 140 -18.86 -17.69 -22.45
C LEU A 140 -19.49 -17.43 -23.84
N ALA A 141 -19.75 -16.15 -24.11
CA ALA A 141 -20.06 -15.67 -25.46
C ALA A 141 -18.79 -15.14 -26.15
N GLU A 142 -18.86 -14.81 -27.43
CA GLU A 142 -17.77 -14.18 -28.18
C GLU A 142 -17.37 -12.84 -27.56
N SER A 143 -18.37 -12.02 -27.16
CA SER A 143 -18.20 -10.82 -26.35
C SER A 143 -18.73 -11.05 -24.94
N LEU A 144 -17.87 -11.05 -23.96
CA LEU A 144 -18.24 -11.22 -22.56
C LEU A 144 -18.90 -9.95 -22.02
N GLN A 145 -20.02 -10.12 -21.32
CA GLN A 145 -20.72 -9.02 -20.67
C GLN A 145 -20.36 -8.95 -19.17
N PRO A 146 -20.41 -7.77 -18.54
CA PRO A 146 -20.31 -7.65 -17.09
C PRO A 146 -21.48 -8.35 -16.38
N GLY A 147 -21.30 -8.70 -15.11
CA GLY A 147 -22.40 -9.20 -14.29
C GLY A 147 -22.61 -10.71 -14.33
N SER A 148 -21.57 -11.52 -14.60
CA SER A 148 -21.66 -12.99 -14.47
C SER A 148 -22.12 -13.43 -13.09
N THR A 149 -23.06 -14.38 -13.05
CA THR A 149 -23.54 -15.04 -11.82
C THR A 149 -22.88 -16.41 -11.59
N SER A 150 -21.98 -16.84 -12.46
CA SER A 150 -21.28 -18.13 -12.40
C SER A 150 -20.85 -18.52 -10.98
N GLY A 151 -21.38 -19.60 -10.45
CA GLY A 151 -21.10 -20.13 -9.12
C GLY A 151 -21.71 -19.30 -7.97
N CYS A 152 -22.58 -18.34 -8.26
CA CYS A 152 -23.23 -17.53 -7.22
C CYS A 152 -24.33 -18.28 -6.49
N GLU A 153 -25.04 -19.16 -7.18
CA GLU A 153 -26.15 -19.94 -6.66
C GLU A 153 -25.75 -21.42 -6.60
N ARG A 154 -26.39 -22.19 -5.71
CA ARG A 154 -26.15 -23.64 -5.60
C ARG A 154 -26.63 -24.39 -6.84
N GLU A 155 -27.65 -23.89 -7.49
CA GLU A 155 -28.26 -24.40 -8.71
C GLU A 155 -27.29 -24.41 -9.88
N ASP A 156 -26.29 -23.50 -9.91
CA ASP A 156 -25.23 -23.43 -10.91
C ASP A 156 -24.41 -24.73 -10.98
N PHE A 157 -24.36 -25.45 -9.85
CA PHE A 157 -23.63 -26.70 -9.70
C PHE A 157 -24.49 -27.94 -10.02
N THR A 158 -25.65 -27.76 -10.66
CA THR A 158 -26.47 -28.90 -11.09
C THR A 158 -25.68 -29.79 -12.03
N GLY A 159 -25.55 -31.09 -11.68
CA GLY A 159 -24.76 -32.07 -12.45
C GLY A 159 -23.25 -32.00 -12.20
N PHE A 160 -22.77 -31.21 -11.24
CA PHE A 160 -21.41 -31.23 -10.78
C PHE A 160 -21.14 -32.50 -9.95
N ALA A 161 -20.08 -33.24 -10.28
CA ALA A 161 -19.71 -34.43 -9.52
C ALA A 161 -18.76 -34.12 -8.37
N ALA A 162 -19.00 -34.71 -7.22
CA ALA A 162 -18.07 -34.61 -6.11
C ALA A 162 -16.68 -35.13 -6.52
N GLY A 163 -15.63 -34.41 -6.13
CA GLY A 163 -14.26 -34.70 -6.52
C GLY A 163 -13.78 -34.00 -7.80
N GLU A 164 -14.58 -33.21 -8.46
CA GLU A 164 -14.19 -32.38 -9.60
C GLU A 164 -13.58 -31.04 -9.11
N ILE A 165 -12.83 -30.37 -10.01
CA ILE A 165 -12.38 -28.98 -9.85
C ILE A 165 -13.37 -28.07 -10.58
N ALA A 166 -13.87 -27.06 -9.88
CA ALA A 166 -14.80 -26.09 -10.44
C ALA A 166 -14.07 -24.95 -11.15
N LEU A 167 -14.43 -24.68 -12.41
CA LEU A 167 -14.07 -23.45 -13.12
C LEU A 167 -15.28 -22.52 -13.10
N VAL A 168 -15.14 -21.37 -12.43
CA VAL A 168 -16.16 -20.31 -12.33
C VAL A 168 -15.63 -18.99 -12.91
N ARG A 169 -16.54 -18.08 -13.25
CA ARG A 169 -16.20 -16.75 -13.76
C ARG A 169 -16.42 -15.68 -12.68
N ARG A 170 -15.48 -14.74 -12.56
CA ARG A 170 -15.66 -13.52 -11.75
C ARG A 170 -16.93 -12.79 -12.21
N GLY A 171 -17.64 -12.13 -11.26
CA GLY A 171 -18.89 -11.44 -11.59
C GLY A 171 -19.48 -10.68 -10.41
N THR A 172 -20.78 -10.85 -10.18
CA THR A 172 -21.57 -10.02 -9.26
C THR A 172 -21.44 -10.40 -7.80
N CYS A 173 -21.34 -11.70 -7.48
CA CYS A 173 -21.28 -12.15 -6.09
C CYS A 173 -19.82 -12.19 -5.56
N PRO A 174 -19.63 -12.11 -4.23
CA PRO A 174 -18.33 -12.26 -3.61
C PRO A 174 -17.67 -13.60 -3.95
N PHE A 175 -16.34 -13.64 -4.00
CA PHE A 175 -15.57 -14.89 -4.21
C PHE A 175 -15.90 -15.95 -3.16
N GLN A 176 -16.17 -15.52 -1.92
CA GLN A 176 -16.57 -16.40 -0.84
C GLN A 176 -17.79 -17.26 -1.22
N ALA A 177 -18.86 -16.65 -1.74
CA ALA A 177 -20.08 -17.36 -2.13
C ALA A 177 -19.80 -18.43 -3.21
N LYS A 178 -18.98 -18.09 -4.22
CA LYS A 178 -18.58 -19.03 -5.28
C LYS A 178 -17.83 -20.25 -4.72
N VAL A 179 -16.92 -20.01 -3.78
CA VAL A 179 -16.11 -21.07 -3.17
C VAL A 179 -16.96 -21.93 -2.21
N GLU A 180 -17.83 -21.32 -1.42
CA GLU A 180 -18.75 -22.05 -0.53
C GLU A 180 -19.71 -22.95 -1.30
N ASN A 181 -20.30 -22.44 -2.40
CA ASN A 181 -21.17 -23.23 -3.25
C ASN A 181 -20.42 -24.39 -3.91
N ALA A 182 -19.18 -24.14 -4.40
CA ALA A 182 -18.34 -25.20 -4.97
C ALA A 182 -18.00 -26.28 -3.92
N GLN A 183 -17.60 -25.88 -2.70
CA GLN A 183 -17.33 -26.80 -1.59
C GLN A 183 -18.57 -27.61 -1.23
N ALA A 184 -19.74 -26.97 -1.16
CA ALA A 184 -21.01 -27.65 -0.87
C ALA A 184 -21.39 -28.66 -1.97
N ALA A 185 -21.00 -28.42 -3.23
CA ALA A 185 -21.16 -29.36 -4.33
C ALA A 185 -20.11 -30.48 -4.37
N GLY A 186 -19.12 -30.47 -3.44
CA GLY A 186 -18.07 -31.46 -3.36
C GLY A 186 -16.85 -31.19 -4.22
N ALA A 187 -16.62 -29.94 -4.65
CA ALA A 187 -15.41 -29.57 -5.38
C ALA A 187 -14.16 -29.77 -4.53
N VAL A 188 -13.07 -30.25 -5.15
CA VAL A 188 -11.76 -30.41 -4.49
C VAL A 188 -10.81 -29.24 -4.78
N GLY A 189 -11.19 -28.33 -5.64
CA GLY A 189 -10.48 -27.09 -5.96
C GLY A 189 -11.37 -26.14 -6.76
N VAL A 190 -11.05 -24.85 -6.74
CA VAL A 190 -11.78 -23.82 -7.51
C VAL A 190 -10.80 -22.98 -8.30
N ILE A 191 -11.12 -22.75 -9.57
CA ILE A 191 -10.42 -21.84 -10.45
C ILE A 191 -11.39 -20.72 -10.84
N ILE A 192 -11.03 -19.47 -10.54
CA ILE A 192 -11.85 -18.30 -10.86
C ILE A 192 -11.20 -17.55 -12.02
N MET A 193 -11.78 -17.61 -13.20
CA MET A 193 -11.33 -16.80 -14.34
C MET A 193 -11.79 -15.35 -14.21
N ASN A 194 -10.99 -14.41 -14.72
CA ASN A 194 -11.39 -13.00 -14.72
C ASN A 194 -12.59 -12.76 -15.63
N GLN A 195 -13.23 -11.62 -15.48
CA GLN A 195 -14.53 -11.33 -16.08
C GLN A 195 -14.49 -11.23 -17.62
N GLY A 196 -13.35 -10.80 -18.18
CA GLY A 196 -13.13 -10.73 -19.64
C GLY A 196 -13.76 -9.51 -20.30
N ILE A 197 -14.02 -8.47 -19.52
CA ILE A 197 -14.41 -7.14 -20.00
C ILE A 197 -13.20 -6.22 -19.98
N GLU A 198 -13.32 -5.03 -20.56
CA GLU A 198 -12.25 -4.03 -20.58
C GLU A 198 -11.70 -3.76 -19.16
N GLY A 199 -10.38 -3.80 -18.98
CA GLY A 199 -9.70 -3.64 -17.68
C GLY A 199 -9.82 -4.86 -16.74
N GLN A 200 -10.48 -5.97 -17.15
CA GLN A 200 -10.66 -7.18 -16.35
C GLN A 200 -10.35 -8.45 -17.14
N THR A 201 -9.21 -8.48 -17.81
CA THR A 201 -8.72 -9.61 -18.60
C THR A 201 -7.54 -10.34 -17.96
N ASP A 202 -6.71 -9.60 -17.22
CA ASP A 202 -5.49 -10.12 -16.60
C ASP A 202 -5.77 -10.91 -15.33
N VAL A 203 -4.72 -11.53 -14.76
CA VAL A 203 -4.83 -12.16 -13.45
C VAL A 203 -5.16 -11.10 -12.41
N PHE A 204 -5.93 -11.46 -11.40
CA PHE A 204 -6.36 -10.52 -10.37
C PHE A 204 -6.06 -11.07 -8.97
N THR A 205 -5.86 -10.17 -8.04
CA THR A 205 -5.81 -10.48 -6.61
C THR A 205 -7.23 -10.54 -6.06
N GLY A 206 -7.47 -11.50 -5.17
CA GLY A 206 -8.76 -11.66 -4.50
C GLY A 206 -8.58 -12.18 -3.09
N ARG A 207 -9.55 -11.89 -2.23
CA ARG A 207 -9.56 -12.36 -0.84
C ARG A 207 -10.89 -13.06 -0.55
N LEU A 208 -10.82 -14.18 0.15
CA LEU A 208 -11.97 -14.82 0.77
C LEU A 208 -12.16 -14.22 2.17
N SER A 209 -13.39 -14.04 2.59
CA SER A 209 -13.72 -13.49 3.91
C SER A 209 -13.36 -14.45 5.06
N THR A 210 -13.39 -15.76 4.77
CA THR A 210 -12.97 -16.84 5.67
C THR A 210 -12.07 -17.82 4.93
N PRO A 211 -11.17 -18.54 5.63
CA PRO A 211 -10.33 -19.54 5.00
C PRO A 211 -11.16 -20.63 4.32
N ALA A 212 -10.81 -20.97 3.07
CA ALA A 212 -11.36 -22.11 2.36
C ALA A 212 -10.70 -23.44 2.82
N ALA A 213 -11.43 -24.54 2.67
CA ALA A 213 -10.87 -25.87 2.93
C ALA A 213 -10.12 -26.45 1.71
N ILE A 214 -10.31 -25.89 0.52
CA ILE A 214 -9.78 -26.36 -0.76
C ILE A 214 -8.95 -25.27 -1.46
N PRO A 215 -8.00 -25.65 -2.36
CA PRO A 215 -7.21 -24.67 -3.11
C PRO A 215 -8.07 -23.84 -4.07
N VAL A 216 -7.81 -22.52 -4.07
CA VAL A 216 -8.52 -21.54 -4.90
C VAL A 216 -7.52 -20.69 -5.66
N LEU A 217 -7.63 -20.69 -7.00
CA LEU A 217 -6.81 -19.89 -7.91
C LEU A 217 -7.63 -18.84 -8.65
N SER A 218 -7.05 -17.69 -8.92
CA SER A 218 -7.48 -16.78 -9.97
C SER A 218 -6.63 -16.99 -11.21
N VAL A 219 -7.25 -16.82 -12.40
CA VAL A 219 -6.56 -16.90 -13.69
C VAL A 219 -7.01 -15.77 -14.62
N THR A 220 -6.19 -15.48 -15.64
CA THR A 220 -6.57 -14.56 -16.71
C THR A 220 -7.80 -15.06 -17.47
N THR A 221 -8.49 -14.17 -18.17
CA THR A 221 -9.60 -14.56 -19.04
C THR A 221 -9.16 -15.54 -20.15
N GLU A 222 -7.99 -15.32 -20.72
CA GLU A 222 -7.43 -16.21 -21.75
C GLU A 222 -7.23 -17.65 -21.22
N MET A 223 -6.58 -17.77 -20.06
CA MET A 223 -6.39 -19.08 -19.41
C MET A 223 -7.75 -19.71 -19.07
N GLY A 224 -8.70 -18.94 -18.55
CA GLY A 224 -10.04 -19.43 -18.25
C GLY A 224 -10.78 -19.98 -19.49
N ARG A 225 -10.68 -19.30 -20.65
CA ARG A 225 -11.25 -19.81 -21.92
C ARG A 225 -10.59 -21.11 -22.39
N ARG A 226 -9.25 -21.22 -22.25
CA ARG A 226 -8.53 -22.46 -22.56
C ARG A 226 -8.96 -23.61 -21.66
N LEU A 227 -9.11 -23.37 -20.38
CA LEU A 227 -9.61 -24.35 -19.41
C LEU A 227 -11.06 -24.77 -19.72
N ALA A 228 -11.92 -23.81 -20.05
CA ALA A 228 -13.33 -24.09 -20.43
C ALA A 228 -13.42 -24.94 -21.67
N ALA A 229 -12.62 -24.67 -22.69
CA ALA A 229 -12.56 -25.49 -23.90
C ALA A 229 -12.10 -26.93 -23.61
N ALA A 230 -11.11 -27.09 -22.74
CA ALA A 230 -10.61 -28.39 -22.28
C ALA A 230 -11.66 -29.16 -21.46
N ALA A 231 -12.42 -28.48 -20.61
CA ALA A 231 -13.53 -29.09 -19.85
C ALA A 231 -14.69 -29.58 -20.71
N GLN A 232 -14.87 -29.01 -21.89
CA GLN A 232 -15.92 -29.38 -22.85
C GLN A 232 -15.49 -30.45 -23.87
N SER A 233 -14.24 -30.92 -23.84
CA SER A 233 -13.75 -31.95 -24.73
C SER A 233 -14.45 -33.29 -24.48
N ALA A 234 -14.48 -34.18 -25.50
CA ALA A 234 -15.12 -35.51 -25.42
C ALA A 234 -14.60 -36.37 -24.24
N THR A 235 -13.35 -36.15 -23.84
CA THR A 235 -12.77 -36.67 -22.60
C THR A 235 -12.48 -35.47 -21.70
N PRO A 236 -13.19 -35.31 -20.55
CA PRO A 236 -12.96 -34.18 -19.64
C PRO A 236 -11.50 -34.09 -19.25
N ALA A 237 -10.95 -32.89 -19.39
CA ALA A 237 -9.56 -32.65 -19.06
C ALA A 237 -9.33 -32.78 -17.53
N THR A 238 -8.27 -33.46 -17.18
CA THR A 238 -7.78 -33.48 -15.81
C THR A 238 -6.89 -32.24 -15.59
N VAL A 239 -7.03 -31.59 -14.45
CA VAL A 239 -6.25 -30.42 -14.07
C VAL A 239 -5.61 -30.68 -12.71
N ARG A 240 -4.33 -30.34 -12.57
CA ARG A 240 -3.65 -30.25 -11.28
C ARG A 240 -3.68 -28.81 -10.81
N VAL A 241 -4.17 -28.59 -9.60
CA VAL A 241 -4.16 -27.32 -8.88
C VAL A 241 -3.34 -27.50 -7.62
N LYS A 242 -2.26 -26.72 -7.48
CA LYS A 242 -1.46 -26.67 -6.26
C LYS A 242 -1.51 -25.26 -5.67
N VAL A 243 -1.86 -25.19 -4.40
CA VAL A 243 -1.74 -24.00 -3.55
C VAL A 243 -1.10 -24.44 -2.24
N ASP A 244 -0.09 -23.70 -1.80
CA ASP A 244 0.61 -23.93 -0.55
C ASP A 244 0.63 -22.63 0.23
N VAL A 245 -0.34 -22.47 1.14
CA VAL A 245 -0.55 -21.28 1.94
C VAL A 245 -0.55 -21.62 3.42
N GLU A 246 -0.01 -20.73 4.23
CA GLU A 246 -0.26 -20.74 5.66
C GLU A 246 -1.48 -19.86 5.94
N THR A 247 -2.51 -20.43 6.54
CA THR A 247 -3.69 -19.69 6.98
C THR A 247 -3.87 -19.84 8.48
N GLY A 248 -4.43 -18.82 9.12
CA GLY A 248 -4.68 -18.86 10.56
C GLY A 248 -5.00 -17.47 11.10
N ALA A 249 -4.82 -17.33 12.42
CA ALA A 249 -4.85 -16.04 13.08
C ALA A 249 -3.44 -15.70 13.59
N ARG A 250 -3.00 -14.48 13.37
CA ARG A 250 -1.77 -13.93 13.98
C ARG A 250 -2.12 -12.73 14.83
N SER A 251 -1.32 -12.51 15.86
CA SER A 251 -1.40 -11.29 16.67
C SER A 251 -0.48 -10.22 16.12
N THR A 252 -0.90 -8.99 16.26
CA THR A 252 -0.10 -7.80 16.00
C THR A 252 -0.57 -6.69 16.93
N ARG A 253 -0.04 -5.47 16.78
CA ARG A 253 -0.35 -4.37 17.69
C ARG A 253 -0.27 -3.02 17.01
N ASN A 254 -1.08 -2.06 17.46
CA ASN A 254 -0.88 -0.64 17.21
C ASN A 254 0.05 -0.05 18.28
N VAL A 255 0.77 1.01 17.94
CA VAL A 255 1.52 1.82 18.90
C VAL A 255 0.83 3.16 19.03
N ILE A 256 0.41 3.51 20.25
CA ILE A 256 -0.37 4.72 20.54
C ILE A 256 0.36 5.54 21.60
N ALA A 257 0.49 6.85 21.37
CA ALA A 257 1.10 7.78 22.32
C ALA A 257 0.29 9.08 22.40
N ASP A 258 -0.07 9.48 23.60
CA ASP A 258 -0.88 10.68 23.83
C ASP A 258 -0.01 11.86 24.32
N ARG A 259 -0.30 13.07 23.78
CA ARG A 259 0.24 14.34 24.21
C ARG A 259 -0.87 15.25 24.71
N GLY A 260 -0.78 15.69 25.94
CA GLY A 260 -1.83 16.48 26.60
C GLY A 260 -2.89 15.61 27.24
N GLY A 261 -3.88 16.25 27.86
CA GLY A 261 -4.98 15.54 28.51
C GLY A 261 -5.98 14.99 27.51
N THR A 262 -6.53 13.80 27.79
CA THR A 262 -7.53 13.15 26.93
C THR A 262 -8.99 13.41 27.36
N GLY A 263 -9.20 14.34 28.29
CA GLY A 263 -10.54 14.65 28.83
C GLY A 263 -11.47 15.47 27.92
N GLY A 264 -10.94 16.11 26.86
CA GLY A 264 -11.65 16.92 25.87
C GLY A 264 -11.52 16.39 24.46
N ALA A 265 -11.86 17.22 23.47
CA ALA A 265 -11.59 16.90 22.06
C ALA A 265 -10.08 16.84 21.78
N TYR A 266 -9.69 15.98 20.88
CA TYR A 266 -8.28 15.76 20.49
C TYR A 266 -8.14 15.42 19.01
N VAL A 267 -6.94 15.59 18.48
CA VAL A 267 -6.59 15.21 17.11
C VAL A 267 -5.81 13.90 17.14
N VAL A 268 -6.11 12.99 16.21
CA VAL A 268 -5.31 11.80 15.96
C VAL A 268 -4.45 12.02 14.72
N VAL A 269 -3.16 11.70 14.80
CA VAL A 269 -2.21 11.75 13.69
C VAL A 269 -1.60 10.37 13.55
N GLY A 270 -1.69 9.77 12.39
CA GLY A 270 -1.22 8.40 12.22
C GLY A 270 -0.81 8.04 10.81
N GLY A 271 -0.19 6.89 10.73
CA GLY A 271 0.15 6.16 9.51
C GLY A 271 0.44 4.71 9.85
N HIS A 272 0.31 3.82 8.90
CA HIS A 272 0.61 2.42 9.17
C HIS A 272 2.11 2.17 9.28
N LEU A 273 2.43 1.15 10.03
CA LEU A 273 3.80 0.79 10.34
C LEU A 273 4.23 -0.52 9.66
N ASP A 274 3.28 -1.34 9.25
CA ASP A 274 3.57 -2.56 8.50
C ASP A 274 3.93 -2.28 7.04
N SER A 275 4.48 -3.27 6.39
CA SER A 275 4.72 -3.34 4.95
C SER A 275 4.02 -4.57 4.36
N VAL A 276 3.96 -4.65 3.03
CA VAL A 276 3.69 -5.91 2.33
C VAL A 276 4.80 -6.94 2.59
N PRO A 277 4.53 -8.26 2.46
CA PRO A 277 5.58 -9.29 2.60
C PRO A 277 6.65 -9.23 1.50
N GLU A 278 6.33 -8.67 0.35
CA GLU A 278 7.18 -8.61 -0.83
C GLU A 278 8.38 -7.67 -0.70
N GLY A 279 8.33 -6.72 0.25
CA GLY A 279 9.38 -5.71 0.39
C GLY A 279 9.46 -5.05 1.75
N PRO A 280 10.52 -4.24 1.95
CA PRO A 280 10.74 -3.56 3.23
C PRO A 280 9.76 -2.41 3.50
N GLY A 281 9.10 -1.84 2.46
CA GLY A 281 8.09 -0.81 2.59
C GLY A 281 8.64 0.52 3.12
N MET A 282 9.67 1.07 2.46
CA MET A 282 10.30 2.29 2.97
C MET A 282 9.55 3.55 2.60
N ASN A 283 8.98 3.62 1.39
CA ASN A 283 8.01 4.66 1.08
C ASN A 283 6.61 4.27 1.56
N ASP A 284 6.24 2.99 1.40
CA ASP A 284 4.96 2.42 1.81
C ASP A 284 5.11 1.47 3.04
N ASN A 285 4.96 1.91 4.31
CA ASN A 285 4.75 3.28 4.73
C ASN A 285 5.70 3.65 5.88
N ALA A 286 7.00 3.27 5.77
CA ALA A 286 7.98 3.78 6.73
C ALA A 286 8.13 5.31 6.63
N SER A 287 7.87 5.91 5.45
CA SER A 287 7.92 7.35 5.24
C SER A 287 6.88 8.09 6.10
N GLY A 288 5.61 7.66 6.07
CA GLY A 288 4.54 8.25 6.88
C GLY A 288 4.76 8.03 8.36
N SER A 289 5.11 6.79 8.76
CA SER A 289 5.46 6.47 10.13
C SER A 289 6.65 7.29 10.64
N ALA A 290 7.70 7.48 9.83
CA ALA A 290 8.84 8.33 10.18
C ALA A 290 8.45 9.80 10.37
N ALA A 291 7.57 10.33 9.50
CA ALA A 291 7.09 11.71 9.60
C ALA A 291 6.25 11.92 10.88
N VAL A 292 5.35 10.99 11.20
CA VAL A 292 4.54 11.01 12.43
C VAL A 292 5.43 10.92 13.67
N LEU A 293 6.38 9.98 13.69
CA LEU A 293 7.31 9.80 14.79
C LEU A 293 8.18 11.05 15.01
N GLU A 294 8.78 11.58 13.96
CA GLU A 294 9.63 12.76 14.04
C GLU A 294 8.85 13.99 14.52
N ALA A 295 7.61 14.19 14.04
CA ALA A 295 6.74 15.27 14.52
C ALA A 295 6.44 15.11 16.02
N ALA A 296 6.17 13.91 16.49
CA ALA A 296 5.98 13.62 17.92
C ALA A 296 7.25 13.95 18.74
N LEU A 297 8.43 13.52 18.28
CA LEU A 297 9.70 13.75 18.97
C LEU A 297 10.07 15.24 19.03
N ARG A 298 9.77 16.01 17.97
CA ARG A 298 9.97 17.47 17.97
C ARG A 298 9.05 18.15 18.96
N LEU A 299 7.76 17.83 18.92
CA LEU A 299 6.77 18.41 19.83
C LEU A 299 7.04 18.04 21.30
N ALA A 300 7.61 16.87 21.60
CA ALA A 300 7.98 16.49 22.96
C ALA A 300 8.95 17.48 23.64
N ARG A 301 9.75 18.20 22.85
CA ARG A 301 10.74 19.18 23.34
C ARG A 301 10.15 20.58 23.54
N GLU A 302 8.88 20.76 23.23
CA GLU A 302 8.18 22.04 23.25
C GLU A 302 7.10 22.06 24.35
N PRO A 303 6.58 23.22 24.73
CA PRO A 303 5.41 23.31 25.59
C PRO A 303 4.23 22.51 25.02
N ALA A 304 3.30 22.11 25.87
CA ALA A 304 2.10 21.39 25.46
C ALA A 304 1.32 22.18 24.40
N THR A 305 0.86 21.48 23.36
CA THR A 305 -0.02 22.04 22.33
C THR A 305 -1.38 22.40 22.93
N ALA A 306 -2.04 23.44 22.40
CA ALA A 306 -3.35 23.84 22.87
C ALA A 306 -4.41 22.75 22.64
N MET A 307 -4.33 22.04 21.49
CA MET A 307 -5.11 20.84 21.20
C MET A 307 -4.34 19.60 21.65
N PRO A 308 -4.94 18.69 22.43
CA PRO A 308 -4.34 17.36 22.69
C PRO A 308 -4.18 16.59 21.41
N ILE A 309 -3.08 15.79 21.33
CA ILE A 309 -2.73 15.02 20.13
C ILE A 309 -2.48 13.58 20.55
N ARG A 310 -3.07 12.62 19.79
CA ARG A 310 -2.76 11.20 19.81
C ARG A 310 -1.95 10.87 18.57
N PHE A 311 -0.74 10.37 18.75
CA PHE A 311 0.09 9.79 17.70
C PHE A 311 -0.18 8.30 17.64
N ALA A 312 -0.39 7.77 16.42
CA ALA A 312 -0.78 6.40 16.20
C ALA A 312 -0.01 5.77 15.04
N PHE A 313 0.45 4.53 15.25
CA PHE A 313 1.15 3.73 14.25
C PHE A 313 0.38 2.42 14.11
N TRP A 314 -0.25 2.27 12.96
CA TRP A 314 -1.20 1.18 12.75
C TRP A 314 -0.49 -0.08 12.28
N GLY A 315 -0.97 -1.23 12.75
CA GLY A 315 -0.54 -2.53 12.26
C GLY A 315 -1.59 -3.15 11.35
N ALA A 316 -1.13 -3.99 10.42
CA ALA A 316 -1.99 -4.73 9.50
C ALA A 316 -2.91 -3.84 8.64
N GLU A 317 -2.41 -2.68 8.20
CA GLU A 317 -3.05 -1.86 7.18
C GLU A 317 -3.11 -2.63 5.87
N GLU A 318 -1.99 -3.19 5.45
CA GLU A 318 -1.78 -3.98 4.23
C GLU A 318 -2.64 -5.26 4.18
N ARG A 319 -3.19 -5.63 5.30
CA ARG A 319 -4.18 -6.73 5.44
C ARG A 319 -5.62 -6.23 5.40
N GLY A 320 -5.84 -4.96 5.11
CA GLY A 320 -7.14 -4.31 4.94
C GLY A 320 -7.54 -3.43 6.12
N LEU A 321 -6.69 -2.50 6.52
CA LEU A 321 -6.92 -1.46 7.52
C LEU A 321 -7.28 -2.04 8.91
N ILE A 322 -6.71 -3.21 9.27
CA ILE A 322 -7.21 -3.95 10.45
C ILE A 322 -6.90 -3.20 11.74
N GLY A 323 -5.69 -2.64 11.88
CA GLY A 323 -5.28 -1.95 13.10
C GLY A 323 -6.07 -0.68 13.37
N SER A 324 -6.25 0.18 12.37
CA SER A 324 -7.05 1.39 12.52
C SER A 324 -8.54 1.09 12.75
N ARG A 325 -9.10 0.08 12.05
CA ARG A 325 -10.47 -0.39 12.29
C ARG A 325 -10.65 -0.93 13.70
N HIS A 326 -9.68 -1.73 14.18
CA HIS A 326 -9.69 -2.26 15.54
C HIS A 326 -9.71 -1.11 16.56
N HIS A 327 -8.81 -0.12 16.40
CA HIS A 327 -8.73 1.04 17.28
C HIS A 327 -10.08 1.78 17.33
N VAL A 328 -10.57 2.23 16.18
CA VAL A 328 -11.80 3.02 16.09
C VAL A 328 -13.02 2.23 16.58
N GLY A 329 -13.08 0.93 16.25
CA GLY A 329 -14.16 0.04 16.67
C GLY A 329 -14.18 -0.28 18.16
N ALA A 330 -13.01 -0.30 18.81
CA ALA A 330 -12.89 -0.54 20.25
C ALA A 330 -13.18 0.69 21.12
N LEU A 331 -13.14 1.90 20.54
CA LEU A 331 -13.43 3.13 21.26
C LEU A 331 -14.93 3.22 21.65
N PRO A 332 -15.23 3.55 22.91
CA PRO A 332 -16.59 3.98 23.28
C PRO A 332 -17.08 5.12 22.39
N GLU A 333 -18.39 5.19 22.16
CA GLU A 333 -18.94 6.18 21.24
C GLU A 333 -18.68 7.63 21.68
N ASP A 334 -18.68 7.89 22.97
CA ASP A 334 -18.36 9.20 23.55
C ASP A 334 -16.87 9.57 23.34
N GLU A 335 -15.95 8.60 23.43
CA GLU A 335 -14.54 8.84 23.13
C GLU A 335 -14.32 9.05 21.64
N ARG A 336 -14.97 8.26 20.79
CA ARG A 336 -14.90 8.43 19.34
C ARG A 336 -15.40 9.80 18.89
N ARG A 337 -16.48 10.32 19.49
CA ARG A 337 -16.97 11.68 19.23
C ARG A 337 -16.03 12.80 19.66
N ARG A 338 -15.06 12.52 20.53
CA ARG A 338 -14.04 13.49 20.93
C ARG A 338 -12.88 13.57 19.94
N ILE A 339 -12.78 12.67 18.98
CA ILE A 339 -11.78 12.79 17.90
C ILE A 339 -12.25 13.90 16.97
N ALA A 340 -11.61 15.08 17.10
CA ALA A 340 -11.99 16.26 16.33
C ALA A 340 -11.51 16.20 14.87
N LEU A 341 -10.38 15.49 14.62
CA LEU A 341 -9.78 15.32 13.30
C LEU A 341 -8.83 14.12 13.32
N TYR A 342 -8.81 13.35 12.26
CA TYR A 342 -7.74 12.40 11.94
C TYR A 342 -6.88 12.93 10.79
N ILE A 343 -5.57 12.91 10.95
CA ILE A 343 -4.59 13.28 9.93
C ILE A 343 -3.81 12.02 9.55
N ASN A 344 -3.99 11.54 8.31
CA ASN A 344 -3.33 10.36 7.80
C ASN A 344 -2.04 10.73 7.06
N LEU A 345 -0.98 9.99 7.29
CA LEU A 345 0.25 10.07 6.52
C LEU A 345 0.56 8.71 5.92
N ASP A 346 0.52 8.66 4.61
CA ASP A 346 0.80 7.44 3.86
C ASP A 346 1.58 7.81 2.60
N MET A 347 2.72 7.12 2.38
CA MET A 347 3.61 7.34 1.24
C MET A 347 3.97 8.83 1.03
N VAL A 348 4.68 9.41 1.99
CA VAL A 348 5.04 10.84 1.98
C VAL A 348 6.48 11.12 1.54
N GLY A 349 7.11 10.13 0.87
CA GLY A 349 8.48 10.18 0.38
C GLY A 349 8.66 9.65 -1.05
N SER A 350 7.64 9.68 -1.91
CA SER A 350 7.71 9.09 -3.25
C SER A 350 8.79 9.72 -4.13
N PRO A 351 9.58 8.95 -4.90
CA PRO A 351 10.71 9.47 -5.66
C PRO A 351 10.31 10.40 -6.82
N ASN A 352 9.13 10.20 -7.40
CA ASN A 352 8.57 11.07 -8.42
C ASN A 352 7.35 11.83 -7.85
N PHE A 353 7.49 12.47 -6.71
CA PHE A 353 6.43 12.99 -5.87
C PHE A 353 5.58 14.11 -6.49
N ALA A 354 4.33 14.22 -6.02
CA ALA A 354 3.57 15.46 -5.95
C ALA A 354 3.11 15.63 -4.48
N ARG A 355 2.89 16.86 -4.01
CA ARG A 355 2.39 17.11 -2.65
C ARG A 355 0.88 17.16 -2.67
N PHE A 356 0.26 16.04 -2.33
CA PHE A 356 -1.19 15.92 -2.25
C PHE A 356 -1.70 16.16 -0.83
N ILE A 357 -2.79 16.91 -0.74
CA ILE A 357 -3.59 17.04 0.48
C ILE A 357 -4.93 16.38 0.16
N HIS A 358 -5.22 15.25 0.78
CA HIS A 358 -6.48 14.54 0.65
C HIS A 358 -7.53 15.14 1.58
N VAL A 359 -8.72 15.37 1.06
CA VAL A 359 -9.87 15.91 1.80
C VAL A 359 -11.08 15.02 1.55
N ILE A 360 -11.67 14.52 2.61
CA ILE A 360 -12.93 13.78 2.54
C ILE A 360 -14.07 14.77 2.71
N GLU A 361 -14.75 15.09 1.60
CA GLU A 361 -15.82 16.10 1.54
C GLU A 361 -16.98 15.81 2.49
N GLU A 362 -17.32 14.53 2.68
CA GLU A 362 -18.48 14.10 3.43
C GLU A 362 -18.38 14.39 4.94
N ASN A 363 -17.18 14.58 5.47
CA ASN A 363 -16.90 14.80 6.89
C ASN A 363 -16.19 16.15 7.15
N LYS A 364 -16.43 17.17 6.31
CA LYS A 364 -15.83 18.50 6.48
C LYS A 364 -16.30 19.16 7.79
N THR A 365 -15.31 19.61 8.56
CA THR A 365 -15.52 20.48 9.72
C THR A 365 -14.68 21.74 9.59
N ASP A 366 -14.98 22.77 10.36
CA ASP A 366 -14.19 24.00 10.37
C ASP A 366 -12.72 23.72 10.74
N LEU A 367 -12.46 22.78 11.67
CA LEU A 367 -11.11 22.38 12.05
C LEU A 367 -10.39 21.70 10.89
N ALA A 368 -11.05 20.78 10.19
CA ALA A 368 -10.45 20.11 9.03
C ALA A 368 -10.12 21.12 7.92
N ALA A 369 -11.05 22.02 7.60
CA ALA A 369 -10.86 23.08 6.62
C ALA A 369 -9.71 24.04 7.02
N ALA A 370 -9.68 24.48 8.27
CA ALA A 370 -8.61 25.34 8.79
C ALA A 370 -7.23 24.64 8.75
N THR A 371 -7.20 23.33 9.05
CA THR A 371 -5.98 22.53 9.01
C THR A 371 -5.46 22.40 7.56
N VAL A 372 -6.35 22.15 6.58
CA VAL A 372 -5.99 22.13 5.16
C VAL A 372 -5.44 23.50 4.71
N GLN A 373 -6.07 24.60 5.11
CA GLN A 373 -5.59 25.94 4.77
C GLN A 373 -4.23 26.24 5.43
N ALA A 374 -4.00 25.79 6.67
CA ALA A 374 -2.72 25.93 7.35
C ALA A 374 -1.60 25.14 6.64
N LEU A 375 -1.88 23.91 6.18
CA LEU A 375 -0.95 23.12 5.39
C LEU A 375 -0.62 23.82 4.07
N LYS A 376 -1.63 24.28 3.33
CA LYS A 376 -1.44 25.02 2.06
C LYS A 376 -0.62 26.28 2.30
N GLY A 377 -0.98 27.09 3.28
CA GLY A 377 -0.25 28.30 3.65
C GLY A 377 1.22 28.02 3.99
N TYR A 378 1.52 26.94 4.72
CA TYR A 378 2.89 26.55 5.01
C TYR A 378 3.71 26.29 3.73
N PHE A 379 3.14 25.59 2.76
CA PHE A 379 3.81 25.30 1.50
C PHE A 379 3.89 26.54 0.59
N ASP A 380 2.82 27.34 0.51
CA ASP A 380 2.77 28.55 -0.31
C ASP A 380 3.81 29.60 0.13
N GLU A 381 3.98 29.81 1.46
CA GLU A 381 5.02 30.69 2.03
C GLU A 381 6.44 30.28 1.61
N ARG A 382 6.63 29.01 1.21
CA ARG A 382 7.92 28.45 0.77
C ARG A 382 7.99 28.25 -0.74
N SER A 383 7.00 28.75 -1.47
CA SER A 383 6.85 28.55 -2.94
C SER A 383 6.83 27.09 -3.34
N LEU A 384 6.28 26.22 -2.49
CA LEU A 384 6.13 24.79 -2.71
C LEU A 384 4.68 24.49 -3.11
N ALA A 385 4.49 24.03 -4.34
CA ALA A 385 3.16 23.71 -4.84
C ALA A 385 2.53 22.53 -4.08
N THR A 386 1.20 22.57 -3.90
CA THR A 386 0.37 21.48 -3.38
C THR A 386 -0.81 21.25 -4.31
N GLU A 387 -1.37 20.05 -4.29
CA GLU A 387 -2.59 19.69 -5.02
C GLU A 387 -3.60 19.10 -4.02
N GLU A 388 -4.76 19.74 -3.93
CA GLU A 388 -5.85 19.21 -3.12
C GLU A 388 -6.59 18.14 -3.93
N ARG A 389 -6.77 16.98 -3.33
CA ARG A 389 -7.57 15.88 -3.89
C ARG A 389 -8.85 15.69 -3.10
N THR A 390 -9.95 16.00 -3.77
CA THR A 390 -11.31 15.78 -3.27
C THR A 390 -11.94 14.57 -3.93
N GLY A 391 -12.99 14.00 -3.34
CA GLY A 391 -13.72 12.90 -3.95
C GLY A 391 -13.14 11.51 -3.65
N TYR A 392 -12.33 11.39 -2.64
CA TYR A 392 -11.94 10.10 -2.06
C TYR A 392 -13.22 9.38 -1.61
N ARG A 393 -13.56 8.29 -2.28
CA ARG A 393 -14.76 7.52 -1.93
C ARG A 393 -14.49 6.66 -0.71
N ARG A 394 -15.48 6.53 0.19
CA ARG A 394 -15.45 5.57 1.29
C ARG A 394 -15.02 4.20 0.77
N GLY A 395 -13.93 3.66 1.32
CA GLY A 395 -13.43 2.34 0.99
C GLY A 395 -12.29 2.28 -0.03
N PHE A 396 -11.80 3.42 -0.52
CA PHE A 396 -10.58 3.52 -1.32
C PHE A 396 -9.61 4.47 -0.62
N GLY A 397 -8.68 3.93 0.13
CA GLY A 397 -7.71 4.74 0.83
C GLY A 397 -6.99 3.91 1.88
N SER A 398 -6.19 4.58 2.62
CA SER A 398 -5.41 4.12 3.75
C SER A 398 -6.26 4.13 5.04
N ASP A 399 -5.63 4.22 6.19
CA ASP A 399 -6.26 4.23 7.52
C ASP A 399 -7.31 5.34 7.73
N ASP A 400 -7.25 6.42 6.92
CA ASP A 400 -8.27 7.47 6.89
C ASP A 400 -9.68 6.91 6.62
N ALA A 401 -9.80 5.86 5.82
CA ALA A 401 -11.08 5.22 5.54
C ALA A 401 -11.74 4.62 6.79
N SER A 402 -10.95 4.11 7.74
CA SER A 402 -11.46 3.58 9.01
C SER A 402 -12.10 4.66 9.86
N PHE A 403 -11.47 5.83 9.95
CA PHE A 403 -11.96 6.98 10.69
C PHE A 403 -13.15 7.64 10.00
N ALA A 404 -13.08 7.82 8.68
CA ALA A 404 -14.20 8.38 7.91
C ALA A 404 -15.47 7.52 8.00
N ALA A 405 -15.33 6.18 7.93
CA ALA A 405 -16.44 5.26 8.11
C ALA A 405 -17.08 5.36 9.49
N ALA A 406 -16.32 5.77 10.50
CA ALA A 406 -16.80 6.02 11.87
C ALA A 406 -17.34 7.46 12.09
N GLY A 407 -17.42 8.27 11.03
CA GLY A 407 -17.91 9.64 11.09
C GLY A 407 -16.90 10.66 11.62
N VAL A 408 -15.63 10.29 11.75
CA VAL A 408 -14.56 11.19 12.17
C VAL A 408 -14.09 12.02 10.97
N PRO A 409 -13.96 13.36 11.08
CA PRO A 409 -13.36 14.18 10.04
C PRO A 409 -11.93 13.73 9.75
N THR A 410 -11.56 13.64 8.47
CA THR A 410 -10.22 13.16 8.08
C THR A 410 -9.62 14.01 6.97
N ILE A 411 -8.31 14.19 7.04
CA ILE A 411 -7.47 14.70 5.97
C ILE A 411 -6.24 13.79 5.81
N GLY A 412 -5.56 13.85 4.68
CA GLY A 412 -4.35 13.05 4.46
C GLY A 412 -3.26 13.83 3.76
N LEU A 413 -2.00 13.47 4.05
CA LEU A 413 -0.81 13.89 3.31
C LEU A 413 -0.27 12.68 2.55
N PHE A 414 0.05 12.88 1.27
CA PHE A 414 0.41 11.82 0.34
C PHE A 414 1.31 12.38 -0.78
N THR A 415 2.19 11.57 -1.34
CA THR A 415 3.07 12.01 -2.42
C THR A 415 2.95 11.19 -3.71
N GLY A 416 2.07 10.19 -3.72
CA GLY A 416 1.74 9.37 -4.89
C GLY A 416 2.20 7.93 -4.77
N ALA A 417 1.43 7.01 -5.31
CA ALA A 417 1.73 5.58 -5.38
C ALA A 417 2.02 5.14 -6.84
N SER A 418 1.50 3.99 -7.26
CA SER A 418 1.72 3.41 -8.61
C SER A 418 1.10 4.21 -9.78
N GLY A 419 0.25 5.20 -9.49
CA GLY A 419 -0.35 6.06 -10.53
C GLY A 419 0.70 6.87 -11.28
N ALA A 420 0.47 7.14 -12.58
CA ALA A 420 1.38 7.94 -13.40
C ALA A 420 1.19 9.44 -13.15
N LYS A 421 2.31 10.17 -13.02
CA LYS A 421 2.34 11.62 -12.95
C LYS A 421 2.00 12.18 -14.33
N ASN A 422 1.00 13.06 -14.45
CA ASN A 422 0.68 13.69 -15.72
C ASN A 422 1.62 14.88 -16.04
N ALA A 423 1.54 15.40 -17.26
CA ALA A 423 2.41 16.49 -17.73
C ALA A 423 2.27 17.77 -16.88
N ALA A 424 1.05 18.15 -16.50
CA ALA A 424 0.80 19.34 -15.68
C ALA A 424 1.37 19.18 -14.26
N GLN A 425 1.31 17.96 -13.70
CA GLN A 425 1.93 17.66 -12.42
C GLN A 425 3.45 17.66 -12.51
N ALA A 426 4.04 17.17 -13.61
CA ALA A 426 5.48 17.24 -13.82
C ALA A 426 5.98 18.69 -13.97
N GLU A 427 5.23 19.55 -14.65
CA GLU A 427 5.51 20.99 -14.72
C GLU A 427 5.43 21.66 -13.34
N ARG A 428 4.44 21.31 -12.53
CA ARG A 428 4.15 21.93 -11.23
C ARG A 428 5.07 21.45 -10.10
N PHE A 429 5.40 20.16 -10.07
CA PHE A 429 6.13 19.53 -8.97
C PHE A 429 7.55 19.08 -9.36
N GLY A 430 7.91 19.18 -10.64
CA GLY A 430 9.13 18.55 -11.18
C GLY A 430 8.93 17.05 -11.38
N GLY A 431 10.03 16.34 -11.66
CA GLY A 431 10.04 14.91 -11.92
C GLY A 431 9.69 14.57 -13.38
N THR A 432 9.21 13.34 -13.60
CA THR A 432 9.00 12.78 -14.94
C THR A 432 7.52 12.50 -15.19
N ALA A 433 6.97 13.09 -16.25
CA ALA A 433 5.62 12.77 -16.71
C ALA A 433 5.51 11.35 -17.24
N GLU A 434 4.31 10.79 -17.21
CA GLU A 434 3.96 9.43 -17.69
C GLU A 434 4.76 8.30 -16.99
N LYS A 435 5.35 8.62 -15.83
CA LYS A 435 5.99 7.63 -14.96
C LYS A 435 5.23 7.56 -13.63
N PRO A 436 5.24 6.40 -12.96
CA PRO A 436 4.66 6.27 -11.63
C PRO A 436 5.24 7.30 -10.66
N PHE A 437 4.44 7.74 -9.70
CA PHE A 437 4.95 8.52 -8.56
C PHE A 437 5.93 7.67 -7.75
N ASP A 438 5.56 6.40 -7.53
CA ASP A 438 6.38 5.38 -6.91
C ASP A 438 6.45 4.12 -7.80
N PRO A 439 7.59 3.86 -8.44
CA PRO A 439 7.77 2.68 -9.29
C PRO A 439 7.95 1.38 -8.48
N CYS A 440 8.23 1.49 -7.19
CA CYS A 440 8.50 0.34 -6.31
C CYS A 440 7.33 0.02 -5.35
N TYR A 441 6.17 0.64 -5.54
CA TYR A 441 4.98 0.39 -4.72
C TYR A 441 4.66 -1.10 -4.62
N HIS A 442 4.58 -1.64 -3.39
CA HIS A 442 4.35 -3.05 -3.08
C HIS A 442 5.39 -4.01 -3.67
N GLN A 443 6.66 -3.59 -3.77
CA GLN A 443 7.73 -4.40 -4.36
C GLN A 443 8.97 -4.43 -3.48
N ALA A 444 9.84 -5.42 -3.73
CA ALA A 444 11.12 -5.58 -3.02
C ALA A 444 12.09 -4.38 -3.19
N CYS A 445 11.90 -3.58 -4.23
CA CYS A 445 12.71 -2.38 -4.47
C CYS A 445 12.26 -1.16 -3.66
N ASP A 446 11.18 -1.23 -2.87
CA ASP A 446 10.78 -0.14 -1.96
C ASP A 446 11.70 -0.08 -0.74
N THR A 447 12.94 0.29 -1.00
CA THR A 447 14.03 0.48 -0.04
C THR A 447 14.24 1.96 0.26
N THR A 448 15.21 2.29 1.14
CA THR A 448 15.62 3.69 1.38
C THR A 448 15.99 4.44 0.10
N GLY A 449 16.47 3.75 -0.94
CA GLY A 449 16.75 4.34 -2.25
C GLY A 449 15.50 4.77 -3.04
N ASN A 450 14.32 4.31 -2.63
CA ASN A 450 13.03 4.68 -3.21
C ASN A 450 12.35 5.84 -2.45
N VAL A 451 12.99 6.43 -1.43
CA VAL A 451 12.43 7.53 -0.65
C VAL A 451 13.18 8.82 -0.96
N ASP A 452 12.46 9.85 -1.37
CA ASP A 452 13.00 11.20 -1.53
C ASP A 452 13.05 11.91 -0.16
N PRO A 453 14.26 12.15 0.42
CA PRO A 453 14.40 12.73 1.74
C PRO A 453 13.97 14.19 1.80
N LEU A 454 13.98 14.91 0.66
CA LEU A 454 13.59 16.32 0.60
C LEU A 454 12.09 16.46 0.83
N VAL A 455 11.28 15.74 0.07
CA VAL A 455 9.82 15.83 0.22
C VAL A 455 9.37 15.26 1.55
N LEU A 456 9.99 14.17 2.04
CA LEU A 456 9.74 13.62 3.37
C LEU A 456 9.99 14.68 4.46
N GLY A 457 11.11 15.40 4.39
CA GLY A 457 11.42 16.51 5.30
C GLY A 457 10.38 17.62 5.23
N GLN A 458 10.00 18.05 4.02
CA GLN A 458 9.01 19.11 3.81
C GLN A 458 7.63 18.77 4.38
N ILE A 459 7.16 17.53 4.18
CA ILE A 459 5.89 17.05 4.75
C ILE A 459 5.96 16.98 6.27
N THR A 460 7.07 16.48 6.81
CA THR A 460 7.28 16.39 8.28
C THR A 460 7.30 17.78 8.94
N ASP A 461 7.96 18.74 8.30
CA ASP A 461 8.02 20.11 8.77
C ASP A 461 6.64 20.78 8.74
N ALA A 462 5.89 20.61 7.64
CA ALA A 462 4.54 21.12 7.50
C ALA A 462 3.58 20.53 8.55
N LEU A 463 3.62 19.21 8.73
CA LEU A 463 2.86 18.54 9.77
C LEU A 463 3.17 19.09 11.16
N THR A 464 4.45 19.15 11.52
CA THR A 464 4.89 19.60 12.85
C THR A 464 4.42 21.03 13.11
N GLU A 465 4.55 21.94 12.15
CA GLU A 465 4.16 23.33 12.28
C GLU A 465 2.64 23.48 12.43
N VAL A 466 1.86 22.73 11.65
CA VAL A 466 0.41 22.75 11.74
C VAL A 466 -0.07 22.19 13.08
N LEU A 467 0.50 21.08 13.53
CA LEU A 467 0.16 20.50 14.85
C LEU A 467 0.47 21.45 16.01
N ARG A 468 1.57 22.22 15.92
CA ARG A 468 1.93 23.23 16.90
C ARG A 468 0.87 24.34 17.02
N ARG A 469 0.25 24.70 15.90
CA ARG A 469 -0.70 25.83 15.78
C ARG A 469 -2.17 25.43 15.89
N LEU A 470 -2.49 24.15 16.12
CA LEU A 470 -3.86 23.72 16.30
C LEU A 470 -4.56 24.56 17.40
N PRO A 471 -5.77 25.05 17.15
CA PRO A 471 -6.52 25.81 18.15
C PRO A 471 -6.85 24.93 19.36
N PRO A 472 -7.13 25.51 20.53
CA PRO A 472 -7.62 24.74 21.66
C PRO A 472 -8.97 24.08 21.32
N PRO A 473 -9.32 22.96 22.00
CA PRO A 473 -10.63 22.34 21.81
C PRO A 473 -11.73 23.37 22.09
N PRO A 474 -12.86 23.29 21.35
CA PRO A 474 -14.02 24.14 21.67
C PRO A 474 -14.39 23.97 23.13
N SER A 475 -14.58 25.10 23.84
CA SER A 475 -15.01 25.09 25.23
C SER A 475 -16.43 24.55 25.29
N GLY A 476 -16.63 23.30 25.74
CA GLY A 476 -17.89 22.73 26.20
C GLY A 476 -18.92 22.40 25.10
N ARG A 477 -19.02 21.12 24.75
CA ARG A 477 -20.32 20.49 24.50
C ARG A 477 -20.53 19.36 25.48
#